data_4e5268bc6bba224f9049fa353a7daa01
#
_entry.id   4e5268bc6bba224f9049fa353a7daa01
#
_cell.length_a   1.000
_cell.length_b   1.000
_cell.length_c   1.000
_cell.angle_alpha   90.00
_cell.angle_beta   90.00
_cell.angle_gamma   90.00
#
_symmetry.space_group_name_H-M   'P 1'
#
loop_
_entity.id
_entity.type
_entity.pdbx_description
1 polymer ?
#
loop_
_entity_poly.entity_id
_entity_poly.type
_entity_poly.pdbx_seq_one_letter_code
_entity_poly.pdbx_strand_id
1 'polypeptide(L)'
;MISYSKPIDVVYSNKKLPSLRSPSLICGLPGTGFVGKVAIDYLIKELGAVHLADIYSTFFSPQIIIKHDGTTEIVKNSVYYVKRENKKSKNTTIKTQPLQGNGQEISNSDKSKSVNILEPASSDLLLLTGDSQPIVPGSEYVLTEQILDDMTKFDISNIYSLAAYVTGAFTNAPKIYGTATATKLVGLFRNHNVSSLDNGNITGMNGIIIGLGKLRGIDGLCLLGETSGYVIDAIAAKKILETITRILNIQINMDEITKRAKDTEILIKNLEQQMLAKSNQGAQGLMGEERQDEERQFYSQNRRSNMGYIS
;
A
#
# COMPACT_ATOMS: atom_id res chain seq x y z
N MET A 1 -6.36 -25.32 -19.02
CA MET A 1 -7.82 -25.11 -18.98
C MET A 1 -8.13 -24.78 -17.52
N ILE A 2 -8.73 -23.61 -17.25
CA ILE A 2 -9.11 -23.19 -15.90
C ILE A 2 -10.29 -24.07 -15.47
N SER A 3 -10.22 -24.67 -14.29
CA SER A 3 -11.30 -25.50 -13.75
C SER A 3 -11.76 -24.91 -12.42
N TYR A 4 -12.97 -24.39 -12.38
CA TYR A 4 -13.62 -23.94 -11.15
C TYR A 4 -14.08 -25.08 -10.22
N SER A 5 -13.63 -26.31 -10.46
CA SER A 5 -13.83 -27.42 -9.53
C SER A 5 -13.00 -27.26 -8.24
N LYS A 6 -12.00 -26.38 -8.25
CA LYS A 6 -11.23 -25.97 -7.09
C LYS A 6 -11.48 -24.50 -6.77
N PRO A 7 -11.46 -24.10 -5.50
CA PRO A 7 -11.68 -22.71 -5.12
C PRO A 7 -10.57 -21.76 -5.58
N ILE A 8 -9.37 -22.28 -5.84
CA ILE A 8 -8.20 -21.52 -6.33
C ILE A 8 -7.52 -22.34 -7.42
N ASP A 9 -7.20 -21.67 -8.53
CA ASP A 9 -6.44 -22.25 -9.64
C ASP A 9 -5.26 -21.32 -10.00
N VAL A 10 -4.05 -21.89 -10.07
CA VAL A 10 -2.82 -21.15 -10.40
C VAL A 10 -2.33 -21.61 -11.77
N VAL A 11 -2.35 -20.71 -12.74
CA VAL A 11 -2.01 -20.96 -14.13
C VAL A 11 -0.68 -20.31 -14.47
N TYR A 12 0.38 -21.09 -14.58
CA TYR A 12 1.69 -20.59 -14.97
C TYR A 12 1.76 -20.34 -16.49
N SER A 13 2.41 -19.24 -16.88
CA SER A 13 2.62 -18.87 -18.29
C SER A 13 3.48 -19.88 -19.05
N ASN A 14 4.41 -20.53 -18.37
CA ASN A 14 5.33 -21.50 -18.95
C ASN A 14 5.38 -22.78 -18.11
N LYS A 15 5.51 -23.94 -18.79
CA LYS A 15 5.69 -25.23 -18.12
C LYS A 15 7.00 -25.32 -17.33
N LYS A 16 8.05 -24.63 -17.80
CA LYS A 16 9.35 -24.57 -17.12
C LYS A 16 9.44 -23.27 -16.33
N LEU A 17 9.47 -23.37 -15.02
CA LEU A 17 9.62 -22.22 -14.13
C LEU A 17 11.01 -21.57 -14.26
N PRO A 18 11.11 -20.24 -14.12
CA PRO A 18 12.39 -19.55 -14.13
C PRO A 18 13.21 -19.93 -12.90
N SER A 19 14.52 -20.09 -13.06
CA SER A 19 15.43 -20.11 -11.92
C SER A 19 15.65 -18.68 -11.44
N LEU A 20 15.31 -18.39 -10.18
CA LEU A 20 15.48 -17.11 -9.53
C LEU A 20 16.45 -17.23 -8.37
N ARG A 21 17.15 -16.15 -8.03
CA ARG A 21 18.15 -16.08 -6.97
C ARG A 21 17.53 -15.48 -5.72
N SER A 22 17.11 -16.33 -4.77
CA SER A 22 16.51 -15.93 -3.48
C SER A 22 15.63 -14.67 -3.62
N PRO A 23 14.56 -14.74 -4.44
CA PRO A 23 13.80 -13.55 -4.79
C PRO A 23 13.10 -12.94 -3.58
N SER A 24 12.92 -11.62 -3.62
CA SER A 24 12.01 -10.93 -2.70
C SER A 24 10.64 -10.84 -3.33
N LEU A 25 9.60 -11.18 -2.58
CA LEU A 25 8.20 -11.00 -2.99
C LEU A 25 7.71 -9.60 -2.62
N ILE A 26 7.30 -8.82 -3.60
CA ILE A 26 6.65 -7.52 -3.40
C ILE A 26 5.18 -7.65 -3.75
N CYS A 27 4.30 -7.32 -2.81
CA CYS A 27 2.85 -7.46 -2.95
C CYS A 27 2.16 -6.10 -2.88
N GLY A 28 1.25 -5.83 -3.81
CA GLY A 28 0.40 -4.64 -3.80
C GLY A 28 -0.97 -4.95 -4.40
N LEU A 29 -1.93 -5.35 -3.57
CA LEU A 29 -3.29 -5.68 -3.99
C LEU A 29 -4.22 -4.47 -3.82
N PRO A 30 -5.37 -4.45 -4.53
CA PRO A 30 -6.37 -3.40 -4.36
C PRO A 30 -6.75 -3.22 -2.91
N GLY A 31 -6.82 -1.97 -2.48
CA GLY A 31 -7.21 -1.55 -1.14
C GLY A 31 -7.59 -0.08 -1.16
N THR A 32 -7.78 0.53 0.00
CA THR A 32 -8.19 1.94 0.10
C THR A 32 -7.20 2.85 -0.62
N GLY A 33 -7.73 3.76 -1.44
CA GLY A 33 -6.93 4.66 -2.27
C GLY A 33 -6.10 3.97 -3.36
N PHE A 34 -6.21 2.66 -3.55
CA PHE A 34 -5.42 1.84 -4.48
C PHE A 34 -3.90 2.03 -4.37
N VAL A 35 -3.42 2.54 -3.23
CA VAL A 35 -2.03 2.96 -3.04
C VAL A 35 -1.04 1.85 -3.35
N GLY A 36 -1.22 0.66 -2.76
CA GLY A 36 -0.33 -0.50 -3.00
C GLY A 36 -0.42 -0.99 -4.44
N LYS A 37 -1.63 -1.08 -5.00
CA LYS A 37 -1.85 -1.54 -6.37
C LYS A 37 -1.21 -0.60 -7.40
N VAL A 38 -1.40 0.71 -7.27
CA VAL A 38 -0.77 1.69 -8.18
C VAL A 38 0.75 1.60 -8.11
N ALA A 39 1.31 1.42 -6.91
CA ALA A 39 2.75 1.28 -6.73
C ALA A 39 3.30 0.00 -7.37
N ILE A 40 2.66 -1.16 -7.15
CA ILE A 40 3.15 -2.43 -7.71
C ILE A 40 2.99 -2.50 -9.22
N ASP A 41 1.86 -2.02 -9.76
CA ASP A 41 1.64 -2.00 -11.22
C ASP A 41 2.67 -1.10 -11.91
N TYR A 42 3.04 0.01 -11.27
CA TYR A 42 4.08 0.89 -11.75
C TYR A 42 5.45 0.20 -11.74
N LEU A 43 5.81 -0.51 -10.67
CA LEU A 43 7.04 -1.30 -10.61
C LEU A 43 7.09 -2.38 -11.70
N ILE A 44 5.99 -3.11 -11.92
CA ILE A 44 5.90 -4.13 -12.97
C ILE A 44 6.21 -3.52 -14.33
N LYS A 45 5.61 -2.37 -14.64
CA LYS A 45 5.81 -1.66 -15.89
C LYS A 45 7.25 -1.19 -16.06
N GLU A 46 7.77 -0.44 -15.10
CA GLU A 46 9.07 0.21 -15.18
C GLU A 46 10.26 -0.76 -15.16
N LEU A 47 10.09 -1.91 -14.50
CA LEU A 47 11.10 -2.96 -14.47
C LEU A 47 11.02 -3.92 -15.66
N GLY A 48 10.02 -3.76 -16.54
CA GLY A 48 9.79 -4.70 -17.64
C GLY A 48 9.58 -6.12 -17.14
N ALA A 49 8.83 -6.27 -16.04
CA ALA A 49 8.66 -7.55 -15.37
C ALA A 49 7.97 -8.58 -16.28
N VAL A 50 8.46 -9.81 -16.24
CA VAL A 50 7.94 -10.92 -17.06
C VAL A 50 6.80 -11.62 -16.33
N HIS A 51 5.68 -11.82 -17.00
CA HIS A 51 4.54 -12.53 -16.45
C HIS A 51 4.87 -13.99 -16.12
N LEU A 52 4.57 -14.41 -14.90
CA LEU A 52 4.86 -15.74 -14.36
C LEU A 52 3.63 -16.62 -14.27
N ALA A 53 2.57 -16.13 -13.61
CA ALA A 53 1.36 -16.88 -13.36
C ALA A 53 0.15 -15.98 -13.14
N ASP A 54 -1.04 -16.47 -13.45
CA ASP A 54 -2.32 -15.92 -13.05
C ASP A 54 -2.97 -16.82 -12.00
N ILE A 55 -3.63 -16.21 -11.03
CA ILE A 55 -4.29 -16.86 -9.90
C ILE A 55 -5.76 -16.49 -9.96
N TYR A 56 -6.59 -17.48 -10.25
CA TYR A 56 -8.04 -17.37 -10.30
C TYR A 56 -8.64 -17.91 -9.01
N SER A 57 -9.72 -17.30 -8.54
CA SER A 57 -10.38 -17.76 -7.32
C SER A 57 -11.89 -17.52 -7.38
N THR A 58 -12.67 -18.49 -6.89
CA THR A 58 -14.12 -18.34 -6.67
C THR A 58 -14.43 -17.41 -5.48
N PHE A 59 -13.43 -16.99 -4.73
CA PHE A 59 -13.56 -16.04 -3.61
C PHE A 59 -13.55 -14.58 -4.08
N PHE A 60 -13.18 -14.30 -5.33
CA PHE A 60 -13.26 -12.96 -5.90
C PHE A 60 -14.70 -12.55 -6.18
N SER A 61 -14.91 -11.23 -6.30
CA SER A 61 -16.18 -10.69 -6.75
C SER A 61 -16.56 -11.29 -8.11
N PRO A 62 -17.82 -11.77 -8.31
CA PRO A 62 -18.28 -12.38 -9.57
C PRO A 62 -18.47 -11.30 -10.64
N GLN A 63 -17.40 -10.91 -11.32
CA GLN A 63 -17.37 -9.87 -12.33
C GLN A 63 -16.36 -10.19 -13.42
N ILE A 64 -16.51 -9.53 -14.56
CA ILE A 64 -15.53 -9.50 -15.64
C ILE A 64 -14.94 -8.10 -15.78
N ILE A 65 -13.73 -8.01 -16.29
CA ILE A 65 -13.06 -6.76 -16.64
C ILE A 65 -13.20 -6.57 -18.15
N ILE A 66 -13.71 -5.41 -18.57
CA ILE A 66 -13.77 -5.01 -19.98
C ILE A 66 -12.52 -4.20 -20.29
N LYS A 67 -11.75 -4.63 -21.29
CA LYS A 67 -10.55 -3.94 -21.77
C LYS A 67 -10.89 -2.84 -22.76
N HIS A 68 -9.91 -1.97 -23.03
CA HIS A 68 -10.05 -0.85 -24.00
C HIS A 68 -10.41 -1.30 -25.42
N ASP A 69 -10.02 -2.52 -25.80
CA ASP A 69 -10.34 -3.12 -27.08
C ASP A 69 -11.71 -3.82 -27.13
N GLY A 70 -12.48 -3.73 -26.04
CA GLY A 70 -13.79 -4.38 -25.89
C GLY A 70 -13.73 -5.86 -25.54
N THR A 71 -12.55 -6.47 -25.41
CA THR A 71 -12.42 -7.86 -24.93
C THR A 71 -12.65 -7.95 -23.42
N THR A 72 -12.91 -9.15 -22.93
CA THR A 72 -13.17 -9.39 -21.50
C THR A 72 -12.14 -10.30 -20.89
N GLU A 73 -11.82 -10.05 -19.61
CA GLU A 73 -11.05 -10.95 -18.75
C GLU A 73 -11.81 -11.22 -17.46
N ILE A 74 -11.58 -12.41 -16.90
CA ILE A 74 -12.06 -12.72 -15.56
C ILE A 74 -11.10 -12.14 -14.52
N VAL A 75 -11.65 -11.72 -13.38
CA VAL A 75 -10.89 -11.20 -12.24
C VAL A 75 -9.84 -12.21 -11.78
N LYS A 76 -8.63 -11.75 -11.58
CA LYS A 76 -7.49 -12.57 -11.18
C LYS A 76 -6.46 -11.77 -10.38
N ASN A 77 -5.57 -12.47 -9.70
CA ASN A 77 -4.30 -11.90 -9.27
C ASN A 77 -3.20 -12.43 -10.18
N SER A 78 -2.13 -11.67 -10.36
CA SER A 78 -1.05 -12.02 -11.28
C SER A 78 0.31 -11.85 -10.60
N VAL A 79 1.20 -12.78 -10.90
CA VAL A 79 2.58 -12.75 -10.44
C VAL A 79 3.50 -12.52 -11.62
N TYR A 80 4.45 -11.62 -11.43
CA TYR A 80 5.52 -11.30 -12.38
C TYR A 80 6.87 -11.55 -11.72
N TYR A 81 7.93 -11.66 -12.52
CA TYR A 81 9.28 -11.74 -11.99
C TYR A 81 10.24 -10.82 -12.74
N VAL A 82 11.31 -10.42 -12.04
CA VAL A 82 12.42 -9.66 -12.60
C VAL A 82 13.72 -10.32 -12.18
N LYS A 83 14.57 -10.67 -13.15
CA LYS A 83 15.96 -11.11 -12.91
C LYS A 83 16.84 -9.88 -12.84
N ARG A 84 17.52 -9.69 -11.70
CA ARG A 84 18.42 -8.56 -11.51
C ARG A 84 19.85 -8.94 -11.89
N GLU A 85 20.54 -8.06 -12.62
CA GLU A 85 21.94 -8.25 -12.92
C GLU A 85 22.80 -8.10 -11.68
N ASN A 86 23.84 -8.95 -11.55
CA ASN A 86 24.87 -8.78 -10.52
C ASN A 86 25.69 -7.52 -10.81
N LYS A 87 25.30 -6.35 -10.31
CA LYS A 87 26.24 -5.24 -10.21
C LYS A 87 27.28 -5.64 -9.17
N LYS A 88 28.51 -5.96 -9.62
CA LYS A 88 29.66 -6.16 -8.72
C LYS A 88 29.71 -4.94 -7.79
N SER A 89 29.53 -5.17 -6.49
CA SER A 89 29.70 -4.14 -5.46
C SER A 89 31.08 -3.50 -5.66
N LYS A 90 31.11 -2.22 -6.02
CA LYS A 90 32.31 -1.42 -5.83
C LYS A 90 32.43 -1.24 -4.32
N ASN A 91 33.38 -1.95 -3.71
CA ASN A 91 33.75 -1.76 -2.31
C ASN A 91 34.11 -0.30 -2.07
N THR A 92 33.16 0.51 -1.66
CA THR A 92 33.43 1.82 -1.12
C THR A 92 33.77 1.63 0.35
N THR A 93 35.05 1.52 0.64
CA THR A 93 35.56 1.54 2.02
C THR A 93 35.31 2.91 2.60
N ILE A 94 34.23 3.06 3.35
CA ILE A 94 34.01 4.26 4.16
C ILE A 94 34.99 4.19 5.32
N LYS A 95 36.08 4.99 5.26
CA LYS A 95 36.95 5.23 6.40
C LYS A 95 36.18 6.06 7.42
N THR A 96 35.66 5.41 8.45
CA THR A 96 35.18 6.10 9.64
C THR A 96 36.40 6.70 10.39
N GLN A 97 36.46 8.04 10.49
CA GLN A 97 37.37 8.70 11.40
C GLN A 97 36.92 8.45 12.84
N PRO A 98 37.86 8.11 13.78
CA PRO A 98 37.49 7.94 15.17
C PRO A 98 37.18 9.30 15.80
N LEU A 99 36.03 9.44 16.41
CA LEU A 99 35.73 10.54 17.34
C LEU A 99 36.56 10.34 18.61
N GLN A 100 37.45 11.26 18.91
CA GLN A 100 38.13 11.34 20.18
C GLN A 100 37.12 11.74 21.27
N GLY A 101 36.95 10.89 22.26
CA GLY A 101 36.16 11.15 23.47
C GLY A 101 36.62 10.25 24.59
N ASN A 102 37.04 10.88 25.71
CA ASN A 102 37.72 10.39 26.89
C ASN A 102 37.20 9.10 27.52
N GLY A 103 38.10 8.21 27.78
CA GLY A 103 38.36 7.31 28.87
C GLY A 103 37.21 6.66 29.65
N GLN A 104 37.00 5.37 29.40
CA GLN A 104 36.84 4.32 30.40
C GLN A 104 36.96 2.95 29.71
N GLU A 105 37.95 2.18 30.15
CA GLU A 105 38.14 0.77 29.70
C GLU A 105 37.00 -0.10 30.23
N ILE A 106 36.27 -0.73 29.30
CA ILE A 106 35.40 -1.89 29.59
C ILE A 106 35.89 -3.05 28.74
N SER A 107 36.16 -4.14 29.42
CA SER A 107 36.79 -5.39 29.00
C SER A 107 36.24 -5.97 27.70
N ASN A 108 37.18 -6.36 26.84
CA ASN A 108 36.98 -7.17 25.63
C ASN A 108 36.36 -8.53 25.93
N SER A 109 35.11 -8.76 25.51
CA SER A 109 34.65 -10.06 25.03
C SER A 109 33.23 -9.95 24.43
N ASP A 110 33.11 -9.25 23.31
CA ASP A 110 32.04 -9.55 22.34
C ASP A 110 32.54 -9.13 20.96
N LYS A 111 33.01 -10.15 20.22
CA LYS A 111 33.23 -9.99 18.80
C LYS A 111 31.89 -9.58 18.19
N SER A 112 31.72 -8.31 17.94
CA SER A 112 30.62 -7.78 17.13
C SER A 112 30.63 -8.53 15.79
N LYS A 113 29.81 -9.56 15.69
CA LYS A 113 29.36 -10.05 14.40
C LYS A 113 28.70 -8.85 13.74
N SER A 114 29.39 -8.23 12.78
CA SER A 114 28.78 -7.33 11.83
C SER A 114 27.66 -8.12 11.18
N VAL A 115 26.44 -7.90 11.67
CA VAL A 115 25.25 -8.41 11.03
C VAL A 115 25.19 -7.66 9.72
N ASN A 116 25.64 -8.32 8.65
CA ASN A 116 25.32 -7.91 7.30
C ASN A 116 23.79 -7.95 7.24
N ILE A 117 23.15 -6.82 7.55
CA ILE A 117 21.76 -6.60 7.22
C ILE A 117 21.76 -6.61 5.71
N LEU A 118 21.30 -7.74 5.17
CA LEU A 118 21.24 -8.03 3.76
C LEU A 118 20.56 -6.86 3.04
N GLU A 119 21.39 -5.98 2.48
CA GLU A 119 20.93 -5.24 1.30
C GLU A 119 20.82 -6.30 0.19
N PRO A 120 19.62 -6.62 -0.31
CA PRO A 120 19.47 -7.60 -1.37
C PRO A 120 19.83 -6.96 -2.71
N ALA A 121 21.04 -6.38 -2.81
CA ALA A 121 21.51 -5.72 -4.03
C ALA A 121 21.60 -6.67 -5.24
N SER A 122 21.35 -7.95 -5.05
CA SER A 122 21.42 -8.97 -6.11
C SER A 122 20.27 -9.98 -6.11
N SER A 123 19.29 -9.88 -5.20
CA SER A 123 18.12 -10.77 -5.20
C SER A 123 17.20 -10.45 -6.37
N ASP A 124 16.67 -11.45 -7.03
CA ASP A 124 15.64 -11.30 -8.05
C ASP A 124 14.32 -10.87 -7.37
N LEU A 125 13.31 -10.51 -8.15
CA LEU A 125 12.03 -10.04 -7.61
C LEU A 125 10.87 -10.91 -8.11
N LEU A 126 9.91 -11.15 -7.24
CA LEU A 126 8.56 -11.58 -7.56
C LEU A 126 7.61 -10.41 -7.22
N LEU A 127 6.73 -10.07 -8.13
CA LEU A 127 5.81 -8.94 -8.03
C LEU A 127 4.38 -9.47 -8.10
N LEU A 128 3.63 -9.37 -7.00
CA LEU A 128 2.24 -9.81 -6.89
C LEU A 128 1.32 -8.61 -6.97
N THR A 129 0.50 -8.57 -7.99
CA THR A 129 -0.60 -7.60 -8.18
C THR A 129 -1.92 -8.35 -8.34
N GLY A 130 -3.04 -7.64 -8.43
CA GLY A 130 -4.34 -8.27 -8.67
C GLY A 130 -5.44 -7.28 -8.99
N ASP A 131 -6.55 -7.82 -9.47
CA ASP A 131 -7.74 -7.04 -9.79
C ASP A 131 -8.68 -6.91 -8.59
N SER A 132 -8.59 -7.87 -7.65
CA SER A 132 -9.46 -7.94 -6.47
C SER A 132 -8.76 -8.62 -5.30
N GLN A 133 -9.26 -8.37 -4.10
CA GLN A 133 -9.09 -9.23 -2.95
C GLN A 133 -10.35 -10.10 -2.77
N PRO A 134 -10.28 -11.24 -2.06
CA PRO A 134 -11.45 -12.05 -1.73
C PRO A 134 -12.53 -11.23 -1.02
N ILE A 135 -13.79 -11.55 -1.31
CA ILE A 135 -14.96 -10.92 -0.67
C ILE A 135 -15.64 -11.81 0.37
N VAL A 136 -15.28 -13.09 0.40
CA VAL A 136 -15.82 -14.06 1.36
C VAL A 136 -14.97 -14.00 2.64
N PRO A 137 -15.53 -13.70 3.82
CA PRO A 137 -14.77 -13.59 5.05
C PRO A 137 -13.94 -14.86 5.35
N GLY A 138 -12.65 -14.67 5.63
CA GLY A 138 -11.71 -15.75 5.92
C GLY A 138 -11.04 -16.39 4.71
N SER A 139 -11.56 -16.19 3.51
CA SER A 139 -10.96 -16.71 2.27
C SER A 139 -9.65 -15.97 1.90
N GLU A 140 -9.41 -14.80 2.46
CA GLU A 140 -8.13 -14.09 2.35
C GLU A 140 -6.98 -14.94 2.90
N TYR A 141 -7.19 -15.67 3.99
CA TYR A 141 -6.19 -16.61 4.53
C TYR A 141 -5.93 -17.74 3.54
N VAL A 142 -6.99 -18.38 3.03
CA VAL A 142 -6.90 -19.53 2.12
C VAL A 142 -6.15 -19.15 0.84
N LEU A 143 -6.50 -18.00 0.26
CA LEU A 143 -5.84 -17.52 -0.96
C LEU A 143 -4.39 -17.10 -0.70
N THR A 144 -4.12 -16.44 0.42
CA THR A 144 -2.75 -16.02 0.77
C THR A 144 -1.86 -17.23 1.06
N GLU A 145 -2.37 -18.26 1.75
CA GLU A 145 -1.66 -19.53 1.97
C GLU A 145 -1.28 -20.18 0.64
N GLN A 146 -2.23 -20.30 -0.31
CA GLN A 146 -1.96 -20.86 -1.63
C GLN A 146 -0.90 -20.05 -2.39
N ILE A 147 -0.98 -18.70 -2.35
CA ILE A 147 0.02 -17.84 -2.98
C ILE A 147 1.40 -18.08 -2.36
N LEU A 148 1.50 -18.14 -1.05
CA LEU A 148 2.77 -18.37 -0.39
C LEU A 148 3.32 -19.78 -0.69
N ASP A 149 2.47 -20.82 -0.77
CA ASP A 149 2.88 -22.17 -1.17
C ASP A 149 3.47 -22.20 -2.58
N ASP A 150 2.89 -21.43 -3.50
CA ASP A 150 3.41 -21.31 -4.86
C ASP A 150 4.71 -20.48 -4.92
N MET A 151 4.80 -19.41 -4.14
CA MET A 151 5.98 -18.53 -4.14
C MET A 151 7.19 -19.15 -3.41
N THR A 152 6.97 -19.95 -2.37
CA THR A 152 8.06 -20.66 -1.67
C THR A 152 8.80 -21.66 -2.55
N LYS A 153 8.22 -22.10 -3.66
CA LYS A 153 8.92 -22.90 -4.69
C LYS A 153 10.14 -22.17 -5.30
N PHE A 154 10.23 -20.85 -5.12
CA PHE A 154 11.34 -20.03 -5.61
C PHE A 154 12.32 -19.62 -4.51
N ASP A 155 12.23 -20.18 -3.29
CA ASP A 155 13.06 -19.83 -2.15
C ASP A 155 13.04 -18.33 -1.83
N ILE A 156 11.81 -17.76 -1.68
CA ILE A 156 11.65 -16.35 -1.37
C ILE A 156 12.35 -15.98 -0.06
N SER A 157 13.16 -14.92 -0.09
CA SER A 157 13.96 -14.47 1.06
C SER A 157 13.23 -13.52 1.98
N ASN A 158 12.40 -12.63 1.40
CA ASN A 158 11.67 -11.60 2.12
C ASN A 158 10.32 -11.30 1.45
N ILE A 159 9.39 -10.76 2.23
CA ILE A 159 8.10 -10.27 1.73
C ILE A 159 7.99 -8.77 2.03
N TYR A 160 7.69 -7.99 0.99
CA TYR A 160 7.38 -6.57 1.09
C TYR A 160 5.93 -6.37 0.68
N SER A 161 5.09 -5.86 1.56
CA SER A 161 3.71 -5.52 1.25
C SER A 161 3.54 -4.01 1.16
N LEU A 162 2.82 -3.57 0.13
CA LEU A 162 2.51 -2.17 -0.12
C LEU A 162 1.03 -1.95 0.13
N ALA A 163 0.69 -1.02 1.02
CA ALA A 163 -0.67 -0.80 1.47
C ALA A 163 -0.97 0.69 1.71
N ALA A 164 -2.13 0.99 2.26
CA ALA A 164 -2.56 2.33 2.63
C ALA A 164 -2.70 2.48 4.16
N TYR A 165 -2.35 3.67 4.67
CA TYR A 165 -2.72 4.13 6.00
C TYR A 165 -3.78 5.21 5.86
N VAL A 166 -5.02 4.89 6.25
CA VAL A 166 -6.17 5.78 6.02
C VAL A 166 -6.32 6.75 7.17
N THR A 167 -6.24 8.05 6.87
CA THR A 167 -6.43 9.14 7.85
C THR A 167 -7.76 9.86 7.69
N GLY A 168 -8.44 9.71 6.54
CA GLY A 168 -9.62 10.50 6.18
C GLY A 168 -9.31 11.95 5.79
N ALA A 169 -8.06 12.39 5.92
CA ALA A 169 -7.63 13.75 5.58
C ALA A 169 -6.82 13.77 4.28
N PHE A 170 -7.06 14.76 3.45
CA PHE A 170 -6.22 14.99 2.26
C PHE A 170 -4.85 15.54 2.66
N THR A 171 -3.81 15.11 1.95
CA THR A 171 -2.44 15.61 2.13
C THR A 171 -1.65 15.57 0.83
N ASN A 172 -0.85 16.60 0.58
CA ASN A 172 0.08 16.65 -0.55
C ASN A 172 1.49 16.15 -0.17
N ALA A 173 1.71 15.85 1.11
CA ALA A 173 2.99 15.37 1.65
C ALA A 173 2.76 14.13 2.53
N PRO A 174 2.29 13.00 1.95
CA PRO A 174 1.96 11.81 2.72
C PRO A 174 3.19 11.24 3.43
N LYS A 175 3.00 10.81 4.66
CA LYS A 175 3.98 10.04 5.42
C LYS A 175 3.93 8.58 4.99
N ILE A 176 5.05 7.88 5.18
CA ILE A 176 5.09 6.43 5.07
C ILE A 176 5.22 5.84 6.47
N TYR A 177 4.30 4.94 6.76
CA TYR A 177 4.33 4.13 7.97
C TYR A 177 4.81 2.72 7.64
N GLY A 178 5.37 2.03 8.65
CA GLY A 178 5.87 0.69 8.45
C GLY A 178 5.68 -0.19 9.67
N THR A 179 5.51 -1.48 9.40
CA THR A 179 5.58 -2.55 10.40
C THR A 179 6.35 -3.72 9.82
N ALA A 180 6.95 -4.55 10.68
CA ALA A 180 7.79 -5.65 10.25
C ALA A 180 7.65 -6.88 11.15
N THR A 181 8.03 -8.04 10.63
CA THR A 181 8.01 -9.32 11.35
C THR A 181 9.10 -9.44 12.40
N ALA A 182 10.18 -8.65 12.28
CA ALA A 182 11.35 -8.70 13.16
C ALA A 182 11.91 -7.30 13.42
N THR A 183 12.42 -7.08 14.65
CA THR A 183 12.96 -5.78 15.10
C THR A 183 14.11 -5.28 14.23
N LYS A 184 14.94 -6.17 13.68
CA LYS A 184 16.02 -5.81 12.74
C LYS A 184 15.50 -5.05 11.51
N LEU A 185 14.32 -5.43 10.99
CA LEU A 185 13.69 -4.78 9.85
C LEU A 185 13.05 -3.42 10.23
N VAL A 186 12.65 -3.25 11.49
CA VAL A 186 12.20 -1.94 12.00
C VAL A 186 13.35 -0.93 11.92
N GLY A 187 14.58 -1.33 12.30
CA GLY A 187 15.77 -0.51 12.11
C GLY A 187 16.03 -0.15 10.64
N LEU A 188 15.88 -1.13 9.73
CA LEU A 188 16.06 -0.91 8.31
C LEU A 188 15.13 0.18 7.77
N PHE A 189 13.83 0.07 8.00
CA PHE A 189 12.90 1.03 7.40
C PHE A 189 12.98 2.43 8.05
N ARG A 190 13.33 2.54 9.33
CA ARG A 190 13.58 3.84 10.00
C ARG A 190 14.68 4.64 9.31
N ASN A 191 15.74 3.97 8.84
CA ASN A 191 16.83 4.61 8.09
C ASN A 191 16.37 5.20 6.75
N HIS A 192 15.17 4.84 6.29
CA HIS A 192 14.55 5.33 5.06
C HIS A 192 13.39 6.32 5.31
N ASN A 193 13.33 6.96 6.47
CA ASN A 193 12.29 7.91 6.89
C ASN A 193 10.87 7.29 6.92
N VAL A 194 10.77 6.03 7.32
CA VAL A 194 9.50 5.35 7.54
C VAL A 194 9.18 5.40 9.03
N SER A 195 8.00 5.88 9.39
CA SER A 195 7.51 5.93 10.76
C SER A 195 7.03 4.55 11.20
N SER A 196 7.42 4.11 12.40
CA SER A 196 6.88 2.84 12.95
C SER A 196 5.42 3.02 13.33
N LEU A 197 4.62 1.98 13.09
CA LEU A 197 3.31 1.84 13.72
C LEU A 197 3.51 1.14 15.06
N ASP A 198 3.06 1.79 16.14
CA ASP A 198 3.21 1.24 17.48
C ASP A 198 2.03 0.32 17.86
N ASN A 199 0.84 0.62 17.36
CA ASN A 199 -0.38 -0.15 17.57
C ASN A 199 -1.27 -0.11 16.32
N GLY A 200 -2.13 -1.10 16.15
CA GLY A 200 -3.13 -1.14 15.09
C GLY A 200 -3.23 -2.50 14.41
N ASN A 201 -4.12 -2.57 13.43
CA ASN A 201 -4.36 -3.74 12.61
C ASN A 201 -4.25 -3.37 11.13
N ILE A 202 -3.67 -4.25 10.34
CA ILE A 202 -3.67 -4.16 8.89
C ILE A 202 -4.61 -5.23 8.36
N THR A 203 -5.70 -4.80 7.75
CA THR A 203 -6.73 -5.69 7.22
C THR A 203 -6.45 -6.08 5.76
N GLY A 204 -7.07 -7.19 5.33
CA GLY A 204 -6.93 -7.71 3.97
C GLY A 204 -5.62 -8.42 3.71
N MET A 205 -5.47 -8.93 2.50
CA MET A 205 -4.33 -9.77 2.11
C MET A 205 -2.98 -9.03 2.20
N ASN A 206 -2.96 -7.70 2.00
CA ASN A 206 -1.73 -6.91 2.13
C ASN A 206 -1.13 -6.96 3.56
N GLY A 207 -1.97 -7.14 4.59
CA GLY A 207 -1.53 -7.38 5.97
C GLY A 207 -1.27 -8.85 6.25
N ILE A 208 -2.21 -9.71 5.84
CA ILE A 208 -2.18 -11.16 6.12
C ILE A 208 -0.92 -11.82 5.57
N ILE A 209 -0.47 -11.44 4.37
CA ILE A 209 0.70 -12.03 3.71
C ILE A 209 1.98 -11.89 4.54
N ILE A 210 2.14 -10.78 5.26
CA ILE A 210 3.27 -10.56 6.17
C ILE A 210 3.16 -11.48 7.40
N GLY A 211 1.96 -11.60 7.96
CA GLY A 211 1.70 -12.47 9.13
C GLY A 211 1.93 -13.93 8.82
N LEU A 212 1.38 -14.43 7.72
CA LEU A 212 1.55 -15.82 7.29
C LEU A 212 2.99 -16.11 6.84
N GLY A 213 3.66 -15.14 6.21
CA GLY A 213 5.08 -15.23 5.91
C GLY A 213 5.92 -15.41 7.17
N LYS A 214 5.64 -14.66 8.25
CA LYS A 214 6.31 -14.81 9.54
C LYS A 214 6.15 -16.22 10.12
N LEU A 215 4.94 -16.81 10.05
CA LEU A 215 4.70 -18.17 10.52
C LEU A 215 5.51 -19.21 9.73
N ARG A 216 5.89 -18.90 8.50
CA ARG A 216 6.77 -19.72 7.64
C ARG A 216 8.25 -19.39 7.80
N GLY A 217 8.62 -18.53 8.74
CA GLY A 217 10.01 -18.11 8.96
C GLY A 217 10.55 -17.11 7.91
N ILE A 218 9.67 -16.50 7.12
CA ILE A 218 10.06 -15.52 6.10
C ILE A 218 9.95 -14.12 6.71
N ASP A 219 11.04 -13.36 6.61
CA ASP A 219 11.06 -11.97 7.05
C ASP A 219 10.16 -11.09 6.18
N GLY A 220 9.42 -10.18 6.80
CA GLY A 220 8.45 -9.34 6.08
C GLY A 220 8.38 -7.91 6.59
N LEU A 221 8.10 -6.99 5.67
CA LEU A 221 7.91 -5.56 5.91
C LEU A 221 6.66 -5.09 5.17
N CYS A 222 5.76 -4.41 5.86
CA CYS A 222 4.64 -3.70 5.25
C CYS A 222 4.90 -2.20 5.27
N LEU A 223 4.82 -1.55 4.10
CA LEU A 223 4.86 -0.10 3.92
C LEU A 223 3.46 0.41 3.64
N LEU A 224 3.03 1.41 4.41
CA LEU A 224 1.70 1.99 4.29
C LEU A 224 1.81 3.48 3.95
N GLY A 225 1.32 3.87 2.79
CA GLY A 225 1.23 5.28 2.38
C GLY A 225 0.01 5.94 3.00
N GLU A 226 0.23 7.11 3.62
CA GLU A 226 -0.84 7.93 4.16
C GLU A 226 -1.77 8.41 3.05
N THR A 227 -3.09 8.23 3.23
CA THR A 227 -4.11 8.62 2.25
C THR A 227 -5.41 9.02 2.92
N SER A 228 -6.18 9.88 2.25
CA SER A 228 -7.55 10.18 2.67
C SER A 228 -8.50 8.99 2.48
N GLY A 229 -8.23 8.15 1.49
CA GLY A 229 -9.06 7.03 1.10
C GLY A 229 -10.22 7.36 0.15
N TYR A 230 -10.44 8.62 -0.19
CA TYR A 230 -11.57 9.04 -1.04
C TYR A 230 -11.27 9.01 -2.54
N VAL A 231 -10.01 8.97 -2.92
CA VAL A 231 -9.57 8.98 -4.34
C VAL A 231 -8.53 7.88 -4.58
N ILE A 232 -8.28 7.55 -5.84
CA ILE A 232 -7.08 6.78 -6.23
C ILE A 232 -5.88 7.69 -6.00
N ASP A 233 -5.03 7.32 -5.04
CA ASP A 233 -4.00 8.22 -4.50
C ASP A 233 -2.62 7.93 -5.11
N ALA A 234 -2.34 8.58 -6.22
CA ALA A 234 -1.05 8.49 -6.87
C ALA A 234 0.07 9.24 -6.11
N ILE A 235 -0.27 10.18 -5.21
CA ILE A 235 0.71 10.88 -4.37
C ILE A 235 1.29 9.92 -3.34
N ALA A 236 0.41 9.22 -2.61
CA ALA A 236 0.81 8.19 -1.65
C ALA A 236 1.54 7.02 -2.33
N ALA A 237 1.05 6.56 -3.50
CA ALA A 237 1.70 5.51 -4.27
C ALA A 237 3.11 5.89 -4.73
N LYS A 238 3.31 7.12 -5.22
CA LYS A 238 4.63 7.66 -5.55
C LYS A 238 5.56 7.64 -4.33
N LYS A 239 5.05 8.04 -3.17
CA LYS A 239 5.85 8.06 -1.93
C LYS A 239 6.26 6.66 -1.48
N ILE A 240 5.39 5.66 -1.62
CA ILE A 240 5.74 4.24 -1.43
C ILE A 240 6.82 3.81 -2.41
N LEU A 241 6.67 4.13 -3.70
CA LEU A 241 7.67 3.80 -4.74
C LEU A 241 9.04 4.37 -4.40
N GLU A 242 9.13 5.65 -4.03
CA GLU A 242 10.38 6.29 -3.60
C GLU A 242 11.01 5.56 -2.40
N THR A 243 10.20 5.03 -1.50
CA THR A 243 10.66 4.34 -0.31
C THR A 243 11.12 2.93 -0.61
N ILE A 244 10.30 2.11 -1.28
CA ILE A 244 10.63 0.70 -1.56
C ILE A 244 11.81 0.59 -2.53
N THR A 245 11.93 1.48 -3.51
CA THR A 245 13.05 1.48 -4.45
C THR A 245 14.37 1.83 -3.77
N ARG A 246 14.36 2.72 -2.76
CA ARG A 246 15.54 2.98 -1.92
C ARG A 246 15.90 1.78 -1.05
N ILE A 247 14.92 1.16 -0.38
CA ILE A 247 15.15 -0.03 0.45
C ILE A 247 15.77 -1.17 -0.36
N LEU A 248 15.29 -1.38 -1.59
CA LEU A 248 15.73 -2.48 -2.45
C LEU A 248 16.88 -2.10 -3.40
N ASN A 249 17.37 -0.85 -3.33
CA ASN A 249 18.38 -0.32 -4.23
C ASN A 249 18.03 -0.57 -5.72
N ILE A 250 16.81 -0.18 -6.10
CA ILE A 250 16.27 -0.29 -7.45
C ILE A 250 16.18 1.10 -8.06
N GLN A 251 16.53 1.24 -9.33
CA GLN A 251 16.34 2.47 -10.10
C GLN A 251 15.22 2.29 -11.11
N ILE A 252 14.25 3.18 -11.09
CA ILE A 252 13.15 3.25 -12.06
C ILE A 252 12.96 4.71 -12.51
N ASN A 253 12.35 4.89 -13.68
CA ASN A 253 11.88 6.22 -14.06
C ASN A 253 10.64 6.57 -13.21
N MET A 254 10.59 7.80 -12.68
CA MET A 254 9.50 8.29 -11.81
C MET A 254 8.63 9.36 -12.51
N ASP A 255 8.86 9.65 -13.81
CA ASP A 255 8.20 10.78 -14.48
C ASP A 255 6.69 10.60 -14.59
N GLU A 256 6.24 9.42 -15.03
CA GLU A 256 4.82 9.16 -15.22
C GLU A 256 4.06 9.16 -13.89
N ILE A 257 4.58 8.51 -12.84
CA ILE A 257 3.92 8.52 -11.54
C ILE A 257 3.93 9.93 -10.93
N THR A 258 4.95 10.74 -11.21
CA THR A 258 5.01 12.14 -10.79
C THR A 258 3.94 12.98 -11.48
N LYS A 259 3.67 12.73 -12.76
CA LYS A 259 2.57 13.37 -13.49
C LYS A 259 1.22 12.96 -12.89
N ARG A 260 0.98 11.66 -12.67
CA ARG A 260 -0.24 11.15 -12.04
C ARG A 260 -0.46 11.72 -10.63
N ALA A 261 0.61 11.90 -9.86
CA ALA A 261 0.54 12.54 -8.54
C ALA A 261 0.07 13.99 -8.63
N LYS A 262 0.56 14.77 -9.61
CA LYS A 262 0.10 16.15 -9.86
C LYS A 262 -1.37 16.19 -10.28
N ASP A 263 -1.81 15.27 -11.12
CA ASP A 263 -3.23 15.17 -11.51
C ASP A 263 -4.11 14.87 -10.28
N THR A 264 -3.63 14.01 -9.38
CA THR A 264 -4.30 13.72 -8.09
C THR A 264 -4.34 14.95 -7.18
N GLU A 265 -3.29 15.75 -7.10
CA GLU A 265 -3.28 17.02 -6.33
C GLU A 265 -4.35 17.99 -6.83
N ILE A 266 -4.50 18.12 -8.14
CA ILE A 266 -5.53 18.97 -8.75
C ILE A 266 -6.93 18.46 -8.40
N LEU A 267 -7.14 17.13 -8.49
CA LEU A 267 -8.42 16.50 -8.13
C LEU A 267 -8.76 16.75 -6.66
N ILE A 268 -7.82 16.58 -5.76
CA ILE A 268 -8.00 16.81 -4.31
C ILE A 268 -8.39 18.26 -4.05
N LYS A 269 -7.69 19.24 -4.62
CA LYS A 269 -8.02 20.66 -4.46
C LYS A 269 -9.44 20.99 -4.91
N ASN A 270 -9.86 20.41 -6.04
CA ASN A 270 -11.23 20.60 -6.54
C ASN A 270 -12.28 20.00 -5.58
N LEU A 271 -12.00 18.81 -5.03
CA LEU A 271 -12.88 18.15 -4.06
C LEU A 271 -12.97 18.95 -2.75
N GLU A 272 -11.86 19.43 -2.21
CA GLU A 272 -11.83 20.29 -1.02
C GLU A 272 -12.66 21.56 -1.22
N GLN A 273 -12.51 22.23 -2.35
CA GLN A 273 -13.30 23.43 -2.68
C GLN A 273 -14.80 23.13 -2.76
N GLN A 274 -15.19 22.00 -3.37
CA GLN A 274 -16.58 21.58 -3.44
C GLN A 274 -17.17 21.25 -2.06
N MET A 275 -16.40 20.60 -1.19
CA MET A 275 -16.81 20.29 0.18
C MET A 275 -17.03 21.57 1.00
N LEU A 276 -16.10 22.53 0.89
CA LEU A 276 -16.22 23.84 1.55
C LEU A 276 -17.44 24.63 1.06
N ALA A 277 -17.69 24.65 -0.25
CA ALA A 277 -18.84 25.32 -0.83
C ALA A 277 -20.17 24.72 -0.34
N LYS A 278 -20.28 23.40 -0.26
CA LYS A 278 -21.46 22.70 0.27
C LYS A 278 -21.66 22.95 1.77
N SER A 279 -20.59 22.97 2.57
CA SER A 279 -20.68 23.24 4.00
C SER A 279 -21.18 24.68 4.28
N ASN A 280 -20.72 25.67 3.48
CA ASN A 280 -21.17 27.04 3.58
C ASN A 280 -22.64 27.23 3.16
N GLN A 281 -23.12 26.51 2.14
CA GLN A 281 -24.51 26.50 1.74
C GLN A 281 -25.43 25.86 2.80
N GLY A 282 -25.00 24.77 3.42
CA GLY A 282 -25.70 24.11 4.52
C GLY A 282 -25.82 25.01 5.76
N ALA A 283 -24.73 25.70 6.11
CA ALA A 283 -24.75 26.67 7.24
C ALA A 283 -25.67 27.88 6.97
N GLN A 284 -25.71 28.37 5.73
CA GLN A 284 -26.63 29.46 5.36
C GLN A 284 -28.09 29.00 5.32
N GLY A 285 -28.37 27.76 4.93
CA GLY A 285 -29.70 27.15 4.97
C GLY A 285 -30.23 27.03 6.39
N LEU A 286 -29.45 26.54 7.33
CA LEU A 286 -29.82 26.42 8.74
C LEU A 286 -30.04 27.78 9.41
N MET A 287 -29.19 28.78 9.14
CA MET A 287 -29.38 30.14 9.64
C MET A 287 -30.62 30.83 9.01
N GLY A 288 -30.99 30.46 7.79
CA GLY A 288 -32.21 30.96 7.13
C GLY A 288 -33.49 30.39 7.72
N GLU A 289 -33.49 29.11 8.10
CA GLU A 289 -34.62 28.44 8.77
C GLU A 289 -34.81 28.95 10.20
N GLU A 290 -33.73 29.09 10.99
CA GLU A 290 -33.82 29.69 12.34
C GLU A 290 -34.38 31.11 12.32
N ARG A 291 -33.97 31.96 11.38
CA ARG A 291 -34.54 33.33 11.24
C ARG A 291 -36.03 33.32 10.88
N GLN A 292 -36.45 32.42 10.00
CA GLN A 292 -37.87 32.32 9.62
C GLN A 292 -38.71 31.77 10.78
N ASP A 293 -38.21 30.90 11.60
CA ASP A 293 -38.91 30.39 12.78
C ASP A 293 -38.98 31.43 13.90
N GLU A 294 -37.94 32.23 14.11
CA GLU A 294 -37.98 33.38 15.04
C GLU A 294 -38.96 34.44 14.57
N GLU A 295 -39.01 34.80 13.28
CA GLU A 295 -40.02 35.71 12.74
C GLU A 295 -41.44 35.14 12.88
N ARG A 296 -41.66 33.86 12.60
CA ARG A 296 -42.97 33.21 12.80
C ARG A 296 -43.40 33.22 14.26
N GLN A 297 -42.48 32.97 15.21
CA GLN A 297 -42.79 33.06 16.64
C GLN A 297 -43.10 34.50 17.07
N PHE A 298 -42.37 35.50 16.59
CA PHE A 298 -42.62 36.91 16.87
C PHE A 298 -43.98 37.35 16.35
N TYR A 299 -44.37 37.01 15.12
CA TYR A 299 -45.69 37.32 14.56
C TYR A 299 -46.81 36.55 15.25
N SER A 300 -46.60 35.37 15.75
CA SER A 300 -47.60 34.57 16.49
C SER A 300 -47.85 35.13 17.90
N GLN A 301 -46.84 35.64 18.58
CA GLN A 301 -46.96 36.30 19.89
C GLN A 301 -47.69 37.66 19.80
N ASN A 302 -47.40 38.44 18.77
CA ASN A 302 -48.07 39.72 18.56
C ASN A 302 -49.55 39.59 18.14
N ARG A 303 -49.95 38.48 17.51
CA ARG A 303 -51.37 38.19 17.26
C ARG A 303 -52.19 37.87 18.52
N ARG A 304 -51.57 37.28 19.55
CA ARG A 304 -52.23 36.93 20.80
C ARG A 304 -52.40 38.14 21.75
N SER A 305 -51.54 39.14 21.62
CA SER A 305 -51.66 40.37 22.43
C SER A 305 -52.74 41.38 21.95
N ASN A 306 -53.25 41.23 20.71
CA ASN A 306 -54.28 42.13 20.14
C ASN A 306 -55.72 41.55 20.16
N MET A 307 -55.97 40.44 20.84
CA MET A 307 -57.29 39.87 21.06
C MET A 307 -57.66 39.92 22.55
N GLY A 308 -57.62 41.13 23.09
CA GLY A 308 -58.11 41.42 24.42
C GLY A 308 -58.94 42.70 24.39
N TYR A 309 -60.23 42.54 24.77
CA TYR A 309 -61.24 43.55 25.02
C TYR A 309 -62.04 44.05 23.82
N ILE A 310 -63.23 43.46 23.58
CA ILE A 310 -64.47 44.13 23.52
C ILE A 310 -65.49 43.26 24.31
N SER A 311 -66.07 43.91 25.33
CA SER A 311 -67.21 43.52 26.20
C SER A 311 -68.49 43.40 25.43
#